data_253fc6ebfb68368fbccee74441684e50
#
_entry.id   253fc6ebfb68368fbccee74441684e50
#
_cell.length_a   1.000
_cell.length_b   1.000
_cell.length_c   1.000
_cell.angle_alpha   90.00
_cell.angle_beta   90.00
_cell.angle_gamma   90.00
#
_symmetry.space_group_name_H-M   'P 1'
#
loop_
_entity.id
_entity.type
_entity.pdbx_description
1 polymer ?
#
loop_
_entity_poly.entity_id
_entity_poly.type
_entity_poly.pdbx_seq_one_letter_code
_entity_poly.pdbx_strand_id
1 'polypeptide(L)'
;MPRLDIESLRNNDLSSLKGTWRTASGNEYVINESGEVRSSWISNGQKNESIVELKASGGKNSQNPETVFISAWVKDSVAGGFVVVAVPSGVVMKPGDDGKLTDKSNHDEERLFAGQQYEAMLSRPEDVYYRVKPDTSKLDEEEKHLAQLQAEREAIKTSLESKEKKNTN
;
A
#
# COMPACT_ATOMS: atom_id res chain seq x y z
N MET A 1 -4.34 -8.97 -2.72
CA MET A 1 -3.74 -7.66 -2.48
C MET A 1 -2.32 -7.62 -3.02
N PRO A 2 -1.93 -6.61 -3.81
CA PRO A 2 -0.58 -6.54 -4.33
C PRO A 2 0.43 -6.41 -3.19
N ARG A 3 1.53 -7.12 -3.30
CA ARG A 3 2.67 -7.00 -2.39
C ARG A 3 3.81 -6.31 -3.12
N LEU A 4 4.67 -5.63 -2.37
CA LEU A 4 5.88 -5.06 -2.95
C LEU A 4 6.73 -6.15 -3.59
N ASP A 5 7.04 -5.97 -4.86
CA ASP A 5 7.94 -6.85 -5.61
C ASP A 5 9.28 -6.14 -5.74
N ILE A 6 10.22 -6.51 -4.88
CA ILE A 6 11.50 -5.83 -4.75
C ILE A 6 12.35 -5.94 -6.02
N GLU A 7 12.37 -7.11 -6.65
CA GLU A 7 13.14 -7.29 -7.89
C GLU A 7 12.56 -6.46 -9.04
N SER A 8 11.24 -6.45 -9.20
CA SER A 8 10.59 -5.62 -10.20
C SER A 8 10.83 -4.14 -9.96
N LEU A 9 10.75 -3.69 -8.69
CA LEU A 9 11.01 -2.29 -8.33
C LEU A 9 12.44 -1.89 -8.67
N ARG A 10 13.43 -2.75 -8.42
CA ARG A 10 14.83 -2.48 -8.79
C ARG A 10 15.00 -2.31 -10.29
N ASN A 11 14.22 -3.02 -11.07
CA ASN A 11 14.21 -2.93 -12.54
C ASN A 11 13.30 -1.82 -13.08
N ASN A 12 12.88 -0.92 -12.19
CA ASN A 12 12.00 0.20 -12.51
C ASN A 12 10.61 -0.20 -13.00
N ASP A 13 10.16 -1.41 -12.67
CA ASP A 13 8.76 -1.79 -12.78
C ASP A 13 8.08 -1.43 -11.45
N LEU A 14 7.36 -0.31 -11.44
CA LEU A 14 6.79 0.28 -10.24
C LEU A 14 5.35 -0.19 -9.96
N SER A 15 4.86 -1.16 -10.72
CA SER A 15 3.46 -1.61 -10.65
C SER A 15 3.06 -2.14 -9.27
N SER A 16 3.98 -2.74 -8.51
CA SER A 16 3.68 -3.24 -7.17
C SER A 16 3.49 -2.14 -6.12
N LEU A 17 3.86 -0.89 -6.45
CA LEU A 17 3.55 0.26 -5.60
C LEU A 17 2.11 0.74 -5.75
N LYS A 18 1.39 0.31 -6.77
CA LYS A 18 0.02 0.76 -7.03
C LYS A 18 -0.84 0.66 -5.79
N GLY A 19 -1.56 1.73 -5.49
CA GLY A 19 -2.47 1.80 -4.37
C GLY A 19 -2.36 3.10 -3.59
N THR A 20 -3.01 3.13 -2.47
CA THR A 20 -3.02 4.28 -1.55
C THR A 20 -2.12 3.98 -0.36
N TRP A 21 -1.30 4.95 -0.01
CA TRP A 21 -0.36 4.89 1.10
C TRP A 21 -0.58 6.13 1.97
N ARG A 22 -0.68 5.94 3.28
CA ARG A 22 -1.05 7.04 4.18
C ARG A 22 -0.20 7.05 5.45
N THR A 23 0.13 8.24 5.93
CA THR A 23 0.77 8.44 7.23
C THR A 23 -0.29 8.65 8.32
N ALA A 24 0.08 8.39 9.57
CA ALA A 24 -0.78 8.69 10.71
C ALA A 24 -1.08 10.19 10.82
N SER A 25 -0.17 11.04 10.35
CA SER A 25 -0.34 12.50 10.33
C SER A 25 -1.27 12.99 9.20
N GLY A 26 -1.74 12.11 8.32
CA GLY A 26 -2.74 12.45 7.29
C GLY A 26 -2.18 12.76 5.91
N ASN A 27 -0.88 12.60 5.69
CA ASN A 27 -0.30 12.70 4.35
C ASN A 27 -0.64 11.44 3.55
N GLU A 28 -0.85 11.60 2.24
CA GLU A 28 -1.28 10.50 1.39
C GLU A 28 -0.54 10.49 0.07
N TYR A 29 -0.19 9.29 -0.38
CA TYR A 29 0.26 9.00 -1.74
C TYR A 29 -0.74 8.06 -2.41
N VAL A 30 -1.24 8.45 -3.58
CA VAL A 30 -2.00 7.56 -4.46
C VAL A 30 -1.11 7.28 -5.66
N ILE A 31 -0.68 6.04 -5.80
CA ILE A 31 0.30 5.63 -6.81
C ILE A 31 -0.41 4.80 -7.87
N ASN A 32 -0.26 5.16 -9.13
CA ASN A 32 -0.80 4.41 -10.25
C ASN A 32 0.19 3.34 -10.76
N GLU A 33 -0.22 2.54 -11.73
CA GLU A 33 0.59 1.44 -12.27
C GLU A 33 1.89 1.90 -12.92
N SER A 34 1.94 3.13 -13.44
CA SER A 34 3.15 3.68 -14.05
C SER A 34 4.12 4.26 -13.03
N GLY A 35 3.75 4.28 -11.74
CA GLY A 35 4.56 4.87 -10.70
C GLY A 35 4.37 6.36 -10.50
N GLU A 36 3.42 6.99 -11.19
CA GLU A 36 3.07 8.37 -10.92
C GLU A 36 2.34 8.48 -9.60
N VAL A 37 2.74 9.42 -8.77
CA VAL A 37 2.21 9.61 -7.42
C VAL A 37 1.44 10.91 -7.33
N ARG A 38 0.20 10.82 -6.85
CA ARG A 38 -0.53 12.00 -6.38
C ARG A 38 -0.28 12.12 -4.89
N SER A 39 0.47 13.12 -4.49
CA SER A 39 0.81 13.42 -3.11
C SER A 39 -0.16 14.46 -2.56
N SER A 40 -0.72 14.23 -1.39
CA SER A 40 -1.57 15.21 -0.72
C SER A 40 -1.20 15.33 0.76
N TRP A 41 -1.36 16.54 1.28
CA TRP A 41 -1.07 16.87 2.68
C TRP A 41 -1.91 18.05 3.11
N ILE A 42 -2.09 18.18 4.43
CA ILE A 42 -2.83 19.29 5.02
C ILE A 42 -1.83 20.29 5.58
N SER A 43 -1.99 21.55 5.22
CA SER A 43 -1.20 22.67 5.74
C SER A 43 -2.12 23.86 5.97
N ASN A 44 -2.08 24.43 7.16
CA ASN A 44 -2.94 25.57 7.56
C ASN A 44 -4.43 25.30 7.29
N GLY A 45 -4.89 24.06 7.56
CA GLY A 45 -6.28 23.66 7.34
C GLY A 45 -6.67 23.46 5.88
N GLN A 46 -5.74 23.59 4.94
CA GLN A 46 -5.99 23.41 3.51
C GLN A 46 -5.31 22.15 2.99
N LYS A 47 -6.00 21.45 2.11
CA LYS A 47 -5.44 20.31 1.39
C LYS A 47 -4.59 20.80 0.23
N ASN A 48 -3.34 20.35 0.18
CA ASN A 48 -2.41 20.63 -0.89
C ASN A 48 -2.15 19.34 -1.67
N GLU A 49 -1.88 19.44 -2.95
CA GLU A 49 -1.58 18.31 -3.82
C GLU A 49 -0.41 18.64 -4.74
N SER A 50 0.36 17.60 -5.07
CA SER A 50 1.38 17.66 -6.12
C SER A 50 1.48 16.31 -6.80
N ILE A 51 2.03 16.32 -8.01
CA ILE A 51 2.37 15.08 -8.73
C ILE A 51 3.84 14.81 -8.51
N VAL A 52 4.16 13.61 -8.09
CA VAL A 52 5.54 13.15 -7.88
C VAL A 52 5.84 12.05 -8.88
N GLU A 53 7.00 12.14 -9.50
CA GLU A 53 7.51 11.11 -10.39
C GLU A 53 8.58 10.30 -9.68
N LEU A 54 8.60 8.99 -9.96
CA LEU A 54 9.51 8.04 -9.34
C LEU A 54 10.37 7.35 -10.39
N LYS A 55 11.62 7.08 -10.03
CA LYS A 55 12.51 6.27 -10.85
C LYS A 55 13.48 5.46 -9.98
N ALA A 56 13.46 4.15 -10.12
CA ALA A 56 14.43 3.29 -9.45
C ALA A 56 15.72 3.21 -10.27
N SER A 57 16.86 3.23 -9.58
CA SER A 57 18.19 3.24 -10.20
C SER A 57 18.79 1.86 -10.42
N GLY A 58 18.15 0.80 -9.92
CA GLY A 58 18.62 -0.59 -10.04
C GLY A 58 19.67 -1.01 -9.03
N GLY A 59 20.22 -0.08 -8.23
CA GLY A 59 21.23 -0.39 -7.24
C GLY A 59 20.65 -1.02 -5.96
N LYS A 60 21.49 -1.78 -5.26
CA LYS A 60 21.15 -2.30 -3.92
C LYS A 60 21.83 -1.43 -2.87
N ASN A 61 21.09 -1.09 -1.82
CA ASN A 61 21.67 -0.46 -0.66
C ASN A 61 22.38 -1.51 0.18
N SER A 62 23.67 -1.31 0.49
CA SER A 62 24.49 -2.31 1.19
C SER A 62 24.04 -2.54 2.63
N GLN A 63 23.47 -1.53 3.29
CA GLN A 63 22.99 -1.65 4.67
C GLN A 63 21.58 -2.23 4.74
N ASN A 64 20.76 -1.97 3.72
CA ASN A 64 19.36 -2.39 3.64
C ASN A 64 19.10 -3.10 2.31
N PRO A 65 19.69 -4.29 2.08
CA PRO A 65 19.67 -4.94 0.77
C PRO A 65 18.28 -5.46 0.37
N GLU A 66 17.35 -5.59 1.32
CA GLU A 66 16.00 -6.06 1.08
C GLU A 66 15.02 -4.93 0.76
N THR A 67 15.51 -3.71 0.65
CA THR A 67 14.71 -2.51 0.37
C THR A 67 15.05 -1.96 -1.01
N VAL A 68 14.21 -1.05 -1.51
CA VAL A 68 14.47 -0.36 -2.77
C VAL A 68 14.45 1.14 -2.53
N PHE A 69 15.53 1.80 -2.94
CA PHE A 69 15.65 3.25 -2.92
C PHE A 69 15.24 3.79 -4.27
N ILE A 70 14.24 4.65 -4.27
CA ILE A 70 13.61 5.17 -5.48
C ILE A 70 13.80 6.68 -5.49
N SER A 71 14.36 7.21 -6.58
CA SER A 71 14.46 8.65 -6.76
C SER A 71 13.09 9.24 -7.01
N ALA A 72 12.79 10.36 -6.38
CA ALA A 72 11.51 11.04 -6.46
C ALA A 72 11.69 12.53 -6.68
N TRP A 73 10.80 13.14 -7.44
CA TRP A 73 10.80 14.60 -7.66
C TRP A 73 9.39 15.06 -7.97
N VAL A 74 9.10 16.30 -7.61
CA VAL A 74 7.83 16.93 -7.97
C VAL A 74 7.86 17.30 -9.45
N LYS A 75 6.86 16.84 -10.18
CA LYS A 75 6.73 17.09 -11.62
C LYS A 75 6.77 18.58 -11.93
N ASP A 76 7.55 18.95 -12.95
CA ASP A 76 7.72 20.32 -13.43
C ASP A 76 8.30 21.29 -12.38
N SER A 77 8.88 20.77 -11.30
CA SER A 77 9.55 21.57 -10.28
C SER A 77 11.05 21.63 -10.53
N VAL A 78 11.65 22.80 -10.28
CA VAL A 78 13.10 22.97 -10.27
C VAL A 78 13.72 22.67 -8.90
N ALA A 79 12.89 22.41 -7.90
CA ALA A 79 13.36 22.04 -6.57
C ALA A 79 14.08 20.68 -6.60
N GLY A 80 15.00 20.47 -5.67
CA GLY A 80 15.73 19.22 -5.56
C GLY A 80 14.81 18.02 -5.28
N GLY A 81 15.26 16.86 -5.71
CA GLY A 81 14.53 15.62 -5.49
C GLY A 81 14.67 15.09 -4.07
N PHE A 82 14.01 13.99 -3.84
CA PHE A 82 14.07 13.26 -2.58
C PHE A 82 14.09 11.74 -2.86
N VAL A 83 14.05 10.95 -1.82
CA VAL A 83 14.10 9.48 -1.93
C VAL A 83 12.82 8.91 -1.32
N VAL A 84 12.27 7.90 -1.99
CA VAL A 84 11.23 7.04 -1.44
C VAL A 84 11.85 5.65 -1.27
N VAL A 85 11.87 5.16 -0.03
CA VAL A 85 12.40 3.84 0.28
C VAL A 85 11.23 2.88 0.48
N ALA A 86 11.15 1.87 -0.38
CA ALA A 86 10.12 0.83 -0.27
C ALA A 86 10.64 -0.32 0.61
N VAL A 87 9.92 -0.62 1.67
CA VAL A 87 10.31 -1.61 2.68
C VAL A 87 9.24 -2.69 2.78
N PRO A 88 9.59 -3.96 2.48
CA PRO A 88 8.65 -5.06 2.61
C PRO A 88 8.24 -5.33 4.06
N SER A 89 7.12 -6.01 4.21
CA SER A 89 6.70 -6.59 5.49
C SER A 89 7.80 -7.50 6.05
N GLY A 90 8.05 -7.41 7.35
CA GLY A 90 9.05 -8.21 8.06
C GLY A 90 10.48 -7.68 8.00
N VAL A 91 10.74 -6.65 7.23
CA VAL A 91 12.08 -6.05 7.09
C VAL A 91 12.23 -4.89 8.05
N VAL A 92 13.30 -4.90 8.83
CA VAL A 92 13.66 -3.81 9.74
C VAL A 92 14.76 -2.98 9.08
N MET A 93 14.53 -1.67 8.96
CA MET A 93 15.53 -0.76 8.42
C MET A 93 16.68 -0.57 9.41
N LYS A 94 17.90 -0.64 8.88
CA LYS A 94 19.09 -0.34 9.65
C LYS A 94 19.45 1.13 9.48
N PRO A 95 19.84 1.82 10.56
CA PRO A 95 20.28 3.21 10.48
C PRO A 95 21.62 3.32 9.78
N GLY A 96 22.02 4.55 9.46
CA GLY A 96 23.34 4.84 8.95
C GLY A 96 24.45 4.59 9.99
N ASP A 97 25.65 5.00 9.65
CA ASP A 97 26.89 4.66 10.38
C ASP A 97 26.95 5.09 11.85
N ASP A 98 26.15 6.09 12.25
CA ASP A 98 26.17 6.57 13.64
C ASP A 98 25.37 5.68 14.62
N GLY A 99 24.54 4.78 14.12
CA GLY A 99 23.75 3.84 14.92
C GLY A 99 22.79 4.44 15.93
N LYS A 100 22.55 5.76 15.89
CA LYS A 100 21.74 6.46 16.87
C LYS A 100 20.23 6.35 16.65
N LEU A 101 19.83 6.12 15.41
CA LEU A 101 18.41 6.01 15.04
C LEU A 101 18.05 4.54 14.90
N THR A 102 16.87 4.19 15.37
CA THR A 102 16.30 2.84 15.20
C THR A 102 14.97 2.93 14.47
N ASP A 103 14.66 1.90 13.70
CA ASP A 103 13.41 1.82 12.98
C ASP A 103 12.26 1.52 13.96
N LYS A 104 11.49 2.56 14.30
CA LYS A 104 10.33 2.49 15.19
C LYS A 104 9.01 2.30 14.44
N SER A 105 9.05 2.11 13.12
CA SER A 105 7.86 1.85 12.32
C SER A 105 7.30 0.44 12.59
N ASN A 106 6.11 0.17 12.09
CA ASN A 106 5.52 -1.16 12.19
C ASN A 106 6.18 -2.09 11.19
N HIS A 107 7.05 -2.98 11.68
CA HIS A 107 7.83 -3.90 10.85
C HIS A 107 6.98 -4.98 10.15
N ASP A 108 5.77 -5.21 10.63
CA ASP A 108 4.88 -6.21 10.05
C ASP A 108 4.17 -5.71 8.79
N GLU A 109 4.26 -4.40 8.52
CA GLU A 109 3.56 -3.78 7.40
C GLU A 109 4.52 -3.37 6.29
N GLU A 110 4.05 -3.45 5.04
CA GLU A 110 4.71 -2.80 3.92
C GLU A 110 4.63 -1.29 4.12
N ARG A 111 5.74 -0.59 3.89
CA ARG A 111 5.80 0.84 4.19
C ARG A 111 6.80 1.57 3.32
N LEU A 112 6.62 2.89 3.26
CA LEU A 112 7.49 3.79 2.50
C LEU A 112 8.04 4.86 3.45
N PHE A 113 9.34 5.10 3.35
CA PHE A 113 9.99 6.25 3.97
C PHE A 113 10.27 7.26 2.86
N ALA A 114 9.79 8.48 2.99
CA ALA A 114 9.91 9.49 1.94
C ALA A 114 10.51 10.79 2.49
N GLY A 115 11.56 11.29 1.86
CA GLY A 115 12.19 12.55 2.23
C GLY A 115 13.63 12.64 1.78
N GLN A 116 14.24 13.81 1.95
CA GLN A 116 15.66 14.02 1.66
C GLN A 116 16.56 13.34 2.70
N GLN A 117 16.05 13.21 3.93
CA GLN A 117 16.72 12.54 5.04
C GLN A 117 15.81 11.45 5.57
N TYR A 118 15.63 10.38 4.80
CA TYR A 118 14.75 9.28 5.18
C TYR A 118 15.11 8.66 6.54
N GLU A 119 16.38 8.70 6.92
CA GLU A 119 16.83 8.14 8.20
C GLU A 119 16.19 8.82 9.41
N ALA A 120 15.90 10.11 9.30
CA ALA A 120 15.20 10.83 10.35
C ALA A 120 13.78 10.28 10.59
N MET A 121 13.18 9.65 9.59
CA MET A 121 11.85 9.06 9.70
C MET A 121 11.85 7.72 10.42
N LEU A 122 12.99 7.08 10.60
CA LEU A 122 13.07 5.81 11.33
C LEU A 122 12.53 5.95 12.76
N SER A 123 12.75 7.10 13.39
CA SER A 123 12.28 7.36 14.75
C SER A 123 10.93 8.08 14.82
N ARG A 124 10.31 8.35 13.67
CA ARG A 124 9.02 9.07 13.58
C ARG A 124 8.00 8.21 12.82
N PRO A 125 7.43 7.17 13.46
CA PRO A 125 6.49 6.27 12.80
C PRO A 125 5.24 6.96 12.28
N GLU A 126 4.87 8.10 12.84
CA GLU A 126 3.74 8.91 12.39
C GLU A 126 3.93 9.52 10.99
N ASP A 127 5.16 9.61 10.51
CA ASP A 127 5.49 10.15 9.18
C ASP A 127 5.77 9.06 8.14
N VAL A 128 5.63 7.80 8.53
CA VAL A 128 5.83 6.65 7.63
C VAL A 128 4.54 6.37 6.87
N TYR A 129 4.65 6.11 5.58
CA TYR A 129 3.51 5.75 4.73
C TYR A 129 3.26 4.25 4.80
N TYR A 130 2.06 3.87 5.21
CA TYR A 130 1.62 2.47 5.22
C TYR A 130 0.60 2.25 4.11
N ARG A 131 0.64 1.09 3.47
CA ARG A 131 -0.36 0.73 2.47
C ARG A 131 -1.74 0.66 3.12
N VAL A 132 -2.68 1.42 2.56
CA VAL A 132 -4.07 1.37 2.99
C VAL A 132 -4.69 0.08 2.46
N LYS A 133 -5.22 -0.73 3.38
CA LYS A 133 -5.92 -1.96 3.03
C LYS A 133 -7.30 -1.62 2.48
N PRO A 134 -7.76 -2.30 1.42
CA PRO A 134 -9.13 -2.11 0.93
C PRO A 134 -10.13 -2.41 2.04
N ASP A 135 -11.18 -1.60 2.13
CA ASP A 135 -12.30 -1.90 3.01
C ASP A 135 -13.12 -3.01 2.37
N THR A 136 -12.99 -4.23 2.89
CA THR A 136 -13.70 -5.42 2.41
C THR A 136 -15.00 -5.66 3.16
N SER A 137 -15.35 -4.87 4.16
CA SER A 137 -16.53 -5.10 5.00
C SER A 137 -17.82 -5.19 4.18
N LYS A 138 -17.98 -4.31 3.20
CA LYS A 138 -19.13 -4.29 2.31
C LYS A 138 -19.18 -5.52 1.40
N LEU A 139 -18.03 -5.95 0.88
CA LEU A 139 -17.96 -7.17 0.06
C LEU A 139 -18.26 -8.40 0.88
N ASP A 140 -17.79 -8.48 2.12
CA ASP A 140 -18.08 -9.59 3.03
C ASP A 140 -19.58 -9.68 3.33
N GLU A 141 -20.25 -8.54 3.53
CA GLU A 141 -21.70 -8.50 3.71
C GLU A 141 -22.45 -8.95 2.46
N GLU A 142 -22.01 -8.53 1.28
CA GLU A 142 -22.61 -8.94 0.00
C GLU A 142 -22.45 -10.44 -0.23
N GLU A 143 -21.28 -11.01 0.10
CA GLU A 143 -21.03 -12.45 0.00
C GLU A 143 -21.93 -13.26 0.94
N LYS A 144 -22.12 -12.80 2.17
CA LYS A 144 -23.02 -13.42 3.13
C LYS A 144 -24.46 -13.40 2.64
N HIS A 145 -24.89 -12.27 2.11
CA HIS A 145 -26.25 -12.12 1.58
C HIS A 145 -26.48 -13.05 0.39
N LEU A 146 -25.51 -13.15 -0.52
CA LEU A 146 -25.57 -14.03 -1.67
C LEU A 146 -25.65 -15.50 -1.24
N ALA A 147 -24.84 -15.92 -0.26
CA ALA A 147 -24.87 -17.27 0.27
C ALA A 147 -26.23 -17.61 0.89
N GLN A 148 -26.85 -16.67 1.60
CA GLN A 148 -28.18 -16.82 2.16
C GLN A 148 -29.24 -17.01 1.08
N LEU A 149 -29.22 -16.21 0.01
CA LEU A 149 -30.14 -16.34 -1.12
C LEU A 149 -29.98 -17.68 -1.83
N GLN A 150 -28.77 -18.17 -1.99
CA GLN A 150 -28.51 -19.48 -2.58
C GLN A 150 -29.08 -20.62 -1.72
N ALA A 151 -28.94 -20.52 -0.40
CA ALA A 151 -29.50 -21.51 0.54
C ALA A 151 -31.03 -21.51 0.50
N GLU A 152 -31.66 -20.35 0.44
CA GLU A 152 -33.12 -20.23 0.31
C GLU A 152 -33.62 -20.83 -1.00
N ARG A 153 -32.90 -20.59 -2.10
CA ARG A 153 -33.23 -21.14 -3.41
C ARG A 153 -33.19 -22.67 -3.41
N GLU A 154 -32.14 -23.25 -2.80
CA GLU A 154 -32.02 -24.72 -2.66
C GLU A 154 -33.15 -25.31 -1.82
N ALA A 155 -33.54 -24.66 -0.73
CA ALA A 155 -34.63 -25.09 0.11
C ALA A 155 -35.95 -25.12 -0.65
N ILE A 156 -36.22 -24.09 -1.46
CA ILE A 156 -37.44 -24.02 -2.30
C ILE A 156 -37.42 -25.15 -3.34
N LYS A 157 -36.30 -25.36 -4.01
CA LYS A 157 -36.14 -26.43 -4.99
C LYS A 157 -36.44 -27.81 -4.39
N THR A 158 -35.88 -28.09 -3.23
CA THR A 158 -36.13 -29.36 -2.52
C THR A 158 -37.60 -29.52 -2.15
N SER A 159 -38.25 -28.46 -1.69
CA SER A 159 -39.68 -28.46 -1.37
C SER A 159 -40.56 -28.76 -2.60
N LEU A 160 -40.23 -28.16 -3.75
CA LEU A 160 -40.97 -28.41 -5.01
C LEU A 160 -40.79 -29.85 -5.48
N GLU A 161 -39.58 -30.41 -5.42
CA GLU A 161 -39.30 -31.81 -5.78
C GLU A 161 -40.08 -32.78 -4.90
N SER A 162 -40.19 -32.50 -3.60
CA SER A 162 -40.97 -33.29 -2.67
C SER A 162 -42.46 -33.29 -3.00
N LYS A 163 -43.04 -32.13 -3.41
CA LYS A 163 -44.42 -32.02 -3.84
C LYS A 163 -44.70 -32.77 -5.13
N GLU A 164 -43.82 -32.73 -6.10
CA GLU A 164 -43.92 -33.46 -7.35
C GLU A 164 -43.98 -34.97 -7.12
N LYS A 165 -43.14 -35.50 -6.23
CA LYS A 165 -43.17 -36.94 -5.84
C LYS A 165 -44.49 -37.36 -5.24
N LYS A 166 -45.15 -36.50 -4.44
CA LYS A 166 -46.44 -36.79 -3.85
C LYS A 166 -47.57 -36.81 -4.89
N ASN A 167 -47.47 -35.99 -5.97
CA ASN A 167 -48.47 -35.92 -6.99
C ASN A 167 -48.39 -37.03 -8.04
N THR A 168 -47.30 -37.78 -8.11
CA THR A 168 -47.11 -38.90 -9.04
C THR A 168 -47.52 -40.26 -8.49
N ASN A 169 -47.94 -40.34 -7.26
CA ASN A 169 -48.50 -41.50 -6.62
C ASN A 169 -50.03 -41.39 -6.59
#